data_555e8bf6bdb163a739bcaa969273fe89
#
_entry.id   555e8bf6bdb163a739bcaa969273fe89
#
_cell.length_a   1.000
_cell.length_b   1.000
_cell.length_c   1.000
_cell.angle_alpha   90.00
_cell.angle_beta   90.00
_cell.angle_gamma   90.00
#
_symmetry.space_group_name_H-M   'P 1'
#
loop_
_entity.id
_entity.type
_entity.pdbx_description
1 polymer ?
#
loop_
_entity_poly.entity_id
_entity_poly.type
_entity_poly.pdbx_seq_one_letter_code
_entity_poly.pdbx_strand_id
1 'polypeptide(L)'
;IPRGSDQWFESLYEASWSYFRLGRFSGSLAHLQTVDSPFFDGVYHPDATLLRILIFYYLCKYIDGQTMLNDFTAEHRPIEEALEKAIARSEAKPEELFEALYAWKVSKKDAGVPLPDPVKQFFASDESLVRVGNYLAGIDAELATVARGRTGWEKSDLRKQVQRELEERQAAAASEKGRSSLARLRSMHEVLLAHLGNAELYKIEMITAEKNIYDAAFQGRLAEKMTARKLDPNVPEGYDFWPFDGEYWIDELGWYEVNTINECLAIQK
;
A
#
# COMPACT_ATOMS: atom_id res chain seq x y z
N ILE A 1 13.05 -16.21 -4.48
CA ILE A 1 13.54 -14.91 -3.93
C ILE A 1 13.84 -15.15 -2.46
N PRO A 2 15.02 -14.70 -1.94
CA PRO A 2 15.35 -14.89 -0.53
C PRO A 2 14.37 -14.15 0.39
N ARG A 3 14.03 -14.78 1.51
CA ARG A 3 13.24 -14.14 2.58
C ARG A 3 13.96 -12.90 3.09
N GLY A 4 13.21 -11.84 3.36
CA GLY A 4 13.76 -10.58 3.85
C GLY A 4 14.50 -9.72 2.82
N SER A 5 14.51 -10.11 1.53
CA SER A 5 14.94 -9.22 0.46
C SER A 5 13.85 -8.17 0.16
N ASP A 6 14.24 -7.01 -0.37
CA ASP A 6 13.30 -5.93 -0.73
C ASP A 6 12.23 -6.38 -1.74
N GLN A 7 12.50 -7.42 -2.53
CA GLN A 7 11.58 -7.97 -3.52
C GLN A 7 10.71 -9.13 -2.96
N TRP A 8 10.87 -9.51 -1.70
CA TRP A 8 10.15 -10.67 -1.16
C TRP A 8 8.64 -10.43 -1.07
N PHE A 9 8.23 -9.26 -0.59
CA PHE A 9 6.83 -8.87 -0.57
C PHE A 9 6.20 -8.97 -1.96
N GLU A 10 6.80 -8.29 -2.94
CA GLU A 10 6.31 -8.27 -4.33
C GLU A 10 6.22 -9.69 -4.91
N SER A 11 7.20 -10.54 -4.63
CA SER A 11 7.18 -11.92 -5.11
C SER A 11 6.04 -12.75 -4.53
N LEU A 12 5.67 -12.53 -3.27
CA LEU A 12 4.52 -13.20 -2.64
C LEU A 12 3.20 -12.71 -3.25
N TYR A 13 3.10 -11.41 -3.45
CA TYR A 13 1.93 -10.80 -4.05
C TYR A 13 1.72 -11.24 -5.51
N GLU A 14 2.75 -11.23 -6.33
CA GLU A 14 2.71 -11.73 -7.71
C GLU A 14 2.42 -13.24 -7.78
N ALA A 15 2.95 -14.02 -6.84
CA ALA A 15 2.62 -15.43 -6.72
C ALA A 15 1.14 -15.62 -6.38
N SER A 16 0.55 -14.79 -5.50
CA SER A 16 -0.89 -14.83 -5.18
C SER A 16 -1.74 -14.64 -6.43
N TRP A 17 -1.42 -13.64 -7.27
CA TRP A 17 -2.09 -13.42 -8.54
C TRP A 17 -1.96 -14.60 -9.51
N SER A 18 -0.76 -15.21 -9.57
CA SER A 18 -0.50 -16.38 -10.40
C SER A 18 -1.35 -17.56 -9.97
N TYR A 19 -1.43 -17.84 -8.67
CA TYR A 19 -2.30 -18.89 -8.12
C TYR A 19 -3.78 -18.60 -8.36
N PHE A 20 -4.22 -17.34 -8.18
CA PHE A 20 -5.58 -16.92 -8.48
C PHE A 20 -5.95 -17.19 -9.94
N ARG A 21 -5.11 -16.80 -10.90
CA ARG A 21 -5.34 -17.02 -12.33
C ARG A 21 -5.40 -18.51 -12.71
N LEU A 22 -4.72 -19.34 -11.96
CA LEU A 22 -4.77 -20.81 -12.11
C LEU A 22 -5.99 -21.45 -11.43
N GLY A 23 -6.85 -20.68 -10.78
CA GLY A 23 -7.98 -21.19 -9.98
C GLY A 23 -7.56 -21.90 -8.70
N ARG A 24 -6.30 -21.74 -8.28
CA ARG A 24 -5.75 -22.34 -7.04
C ARG A 24 -5.92 -21.38 -5.88
N PHE A 25 -7.16 -21.15 -5.47
CA PHE A 25 -7.50 -20.12 -4.48
C PHE A 25 -6.86 -20.34 -3.11
N SER A 26 -6.73 -21.61 -2.66
CA SER A 26 -6.03 -21.91 -1.41
C SER A 26 -4.58 -21.43 -1.42
N GLY A 27 -3.85 -21.68 -2.52
CA GLY A 27 -2.46 -21.21 -2.65
C GLY A 27 -2.36 -19.68 -2.71
N SER A 28 -3.30 -19.02 -3.40
CA SER A 28 -3.37 -17.56 -3.43
C SER A 28 -3.59 -16.99 -2.03
N LEU A 29 -4.56 -17.51 -1.28
CA LEU A 29 -4.86 -17.08 0.09
C LEU A 29 -3.70 -17.36 1.05
N ALA A 30 -2.94 -18.45 0.86
CA ALA A 30 -1.78 -18.78 1.66
C ALA A 30 -0.66 -17.72 1.52
N HIS A 31 -0.39 -17.25 0.31
CA HIS A 31 0.55 -16.16 0.09
C HIS A 31 0.02 -14.82 0.64
N LEU A 32 -1.27 -14.52 0.46
CA LEU A 32 -1.89 -13.34 1.05
C LEU A 32 -1.86 -13.37 2.59
N GLN A 33 -1.96 -14.57 3.20
CA GLN A 33 -1.79 -14.71 4.65
C GLN A 33 -0.38 -14.29 5.10
N THR A 34 0.65 -14.61 4.33
CA THR A 34 2.01 -14.14 4.60
C THR A 34 2.14 -12.64 4.41
N VAL A 35 1.53 -12.09 3.35
CA VAL A 35 1.53 -10.65 3.05
C VAL A 35 0.89 -9.82 4.17
N ASP A 36 -0.16 -10.33 4.80
CA ASP A 36 -0.85 -9.66 5.92
C ASP A 36 -0.11 -9.78 7.27
N SER A 37 1.06 -10.42 7.30
CA SER A 37 1.81 -10.56 8.55
C SER A 37 2.39 -9.22 9.00
N PRO A 38 2.55 -9.00 10.33
CA PRO A 38 3.19 -7.81 10.87
C PRO A 38 4.62 -7.56 10.36
N PHE A 39 5.24 -8.58 9.76
CA PHE A 39 6.54 -8.44 9.11
C PHE A 39 6.50 -7.41 7.97
N PHE A 40 5.35 -7.23 7.33
CA PHE A 40 5.13 -6.30 6.22
C PHE A 40 4.32 -5.06 6.60
N ASP A 41 4.13 -4.76 7.87
CA ASP A 41 3.37 -3.57 8.34
C ASP A 41 3.87 -2.24 7.74
N GLY A 42 5.12 -2.21 7.27
CA GLY A 42 5.70 -1.04 6.60
C GLY A 42 5.34 -0.90 5.11
N VAL A 43 4.59 -1.86 4.55
CA VAL A 43 4.28 -1.89 3.11
C VAL A 43 2.79 -1.61 2.90
N TYR A 44 2.47 -0.52 2.22
CA TYR A 44 1.08 -0.16 1.91
C TYR A 44 0.64 -0.81 0.59
N HIS A 45 -0.21 -1.82 0.69
CA HIS A 45 -0.70 -2.62 -0.44
C HIS A 45 -2.21 -2.93 -0.35
N PRO A 46 -3.08 -1.95 -0.63
CA PRO A 46 -4.53 -2.12 -0.57
C PRO A 46 -5.06 -3.15 -1.58
N ASP A 47 -4.36 -3.36 -2.67
CA ASP A 47 -4.69 -4.32 -3.72
C ASP A 47 -4.57 -5.79 -3.29
N ALA A 48 -3.76 -6.12 -2.29
CA ALA A 48 -3.72 -7.47 -1.70
C ALA A 48 -5.06 -7.82 -1.03
N THR A 49 -5.65 -6.88 -0.30
CA THR A 49 -6.98 -7.06 0.30
C THR A 49 -8.06 -7.21 -0.79
N LEU A 50 -7.99 -6.42 -1.86
CA LEU A 50 -8.93 -6.55 -2.99
C LEU A 50 -8.82 -7.90 -3.69
N LEU A 51 -7.61 -8.45 -3.84
CA LEU A 51 -7.44 -9.79 -4.39
C LEU A 51 -8.08 -10.85 -3.49
N ARG A 52 -7.94 -10.75 -2.16
CA ARG A 52 -8.61 -11.63 -1.20
C ARG A 52 -10.13 -11.57 -1.33
N ILE A 53 -10.67 -10.36 -1.42
CA ILE A 53 -12.11 -10.12 -1.64
C ILE A 53 -12.58 -10.76 -2.95
N LEU A 54 -11.80 -10.61 -4.02
CA LEU A 54 -12.11 -11.20 -5.32
C LEU A 54 -12.11 -12.74 -5.25
N ILE A 55 -11.18 -13.35 -4.49
CA ILE A 55 -11.18 -14.79 -4.24
C ILE A 55 -12.47 -15.21 -3.52
N PHE A 56 -12.91 -14.45 -2.52
CA PHE A 56 -14.15 -14.76 -1.80
C PHE A 56 -15.38 -14.66 -2.70
N TYR A 57 -15.40 -13.72 -3.65
CA TYR A 57 -16.42 -13.67 -4.69
C TYR A 57 -16.46 -14.97 -5.52
N TYR A 58 -15.30 -15.46 -6.01
CA TYR A 58 -15.22 -16.70 -6.79
C TYR A 58 -15.52 -17.95 -5.97
N LEU A 59 -15.39 -17.92 -4.66
CA LEU A 59 -15.75 -18.99 -3.75
C LEU A 59 -17.21 -18.89 -3.26
N CYS A 60 -17.97 -17.91 -3.73
CA CYS A 60 -19.34 -17.60 -3.31
C CYS A 60 -19.47 -17.29 -1.80
N LYS A 61 -18.39 -16.83 -1.16
CA LYS A 61 -18.36 -16.36 0.23
C LYS A 61 -18.77 -14.89 0.31
N TYR A 62 -20.02 -14.60 -0.11
CA TYR A 62 -20.46 -13.23 -0.33
C TYR A 62 -20.58 -12.43 0.97
N ILE A 63 -20.99 -13.03 2.07
CA ILE A 63 -21.14 -12.36 3.37
C ILE A 63 -19.76 -11.93 3.89
N ASP A 64 -18.78 -12.84 3.87
CA ASP A 64 -17.40 -12.54 4.31
C ASP A 64 -16.78 -11.48 3.39
N GLY A 65 -16.97 -11.61 2.07
CA GLY A 65 -16.49 -10.66 1.09
C GLY A 65 -17.09 -9.27 1.26
N GLN A 66 -18.40 -9.15 1.52
CA GLN A 66 -19.06 -7.87 1.80
C GLN A 66 -18.57 -7.23 3.10
N THR A 67 -18.33 -8.02 4.14
CA THR A 67 -17.73 -7.53 5.39
C THR A 67 -16.34 -6.93 5.11
N MET A 68 -15.47 -7.66 4.44
CA MET A 68 -14.15 -7.16 4.06
C MET A 68 -14.20 -5.91 3.18
N LEU A 69 -15.19 -5.81 2.27
CA LEU A 69 -15.37 -4.61 1.44
C LEU A 69 -15.76 -3.38 2.27
N ASN A 70 -16.61 -3.57 3.28
CA ASN A 70 -16.98 -2.48 4.18
C ASN A 70 -15.76 -2.02 5.01
N ASP A 71 -14.97 -2.96 5.54
CA ASP A 71 -13.76 -2.67 6.31
C ASP A 71 -12.73 -1.97 5.43
N PHE A 72 -12.51 -2.47 4.21
CA PHE A 72 -11.63 -1.85 3.22
C PHE A 72 -12.02 -0.40 2.92
N THR A 73 -13.31 -0.15 2.68
CA THR A 73 -13.80 1.20 2.40
C THR A 73 -13.66 2.12 3.61
N ALA A 74 -13.98 1.61 4.81
CA ALA A 74 -13.86 2.38 6.06
C ALA A 74 -12.40 2.77 6.35
N GLU A 75 -11.45 1.90 6.05
CA GLU A 75 -10.02 2.15 6.25
C GLU A 75 -9.46 3.13 5.21
N HIS A 76 -9.80 2.94 3.94
CA HIS A 76 -9.10 3.62 2.84
C HIS A 76 -9.75 4.94 2.41
N ARG A 77 -11.03 5.17 2.69
CA ARG A 77 -11.70 6.44 2.37
C ARG A 77 -11.08 7.64 3.12
N PRO A 78 -10.78 7.57 4.42
CA PRO A 78 -10.09 8.66 5.11
C PRO A 78 -8.67 8.93 4.56
N ILE A 79 -7.97 7.90 4.08
CA ILE A 79 -6.65 8.04 3.47
C ILE A 79 -6.76 8.80 2.15
N GLU A 80 -7.75 8.44 1.33
CA GLU A 80 -8.04 9.10 0.05
C GLU A 80 -8.34 10.60 0.25
N GLU A 81 -9.25 10.94 1.18
CA GLU A 81 -9.59 12.33 1.50
C GLU A 81 -8.38 13.13 2.01
N ALA A 82 -7.49 12.49 2.81
CA ALA A 82 -6.29 13.14 3.30
C ALA A 82 -5.26 13.35 2.18
N LEU A 83 -5.16 12.41 1.22
CA LEU A 83 -4.33 12.57 0.02
C LEU A 83 -4.81 13.73 -0.85
N GLU A 84 -6.12 13.83 -1.11
CA GLU A 84 -6.70 14.93 -1.87
C GLU A 84 -6.35 16.29 -1.25
N LYS A 85 -6.53 16.43 0.06
CA LYS A 85 -6.19 17.67 0.80
C LYS A 85 -4.69 17.97 0.75
N ALA A 86 -3.83 16.95 0.90
CA ALA A 86 -2.39 17.11 0.83
C ALA A 86 -1.92 17.54 -0.58
N ILE A 87 -2.50 16.96 -1.62
CA ILE A 87 -2.23 17.31 -3.02
C ILE A 87 -2.61 18.76 -3.27
N ALA A 88 -3.86 19.15 -2.95
CA ALA A 88 -4.34 20.51 -3.16
C ALA A 88 -3.47 21.56 -2.45
N ARG A 89 -3.03 21.28 -1.23
CA ARG A 89 -2.13 22.16 -0.47
C ARG A 89 -0.75 22.26 -1.11
N SER A 90 -0.21 21.14 -1.59
CA SER A 90 1.16 21.05 -2.13
C SER A 90 1.28 21.58 -3.57
N GLU A 91 0.18 21.82 -4.28
CA GLU A 91 0.20 22.38 -5.63
C GLU A 91 0.78 23.79 -5.68
N ALA A 92 0.46 24.62 -4.68
CA ALA A 92 0.94 25.99 -4.58
C ALA A 92 2.40 26.08 -4.10
N LYS A 93 2.81 25.11 -3.27
CA LYS A 93 4.12 25.11 -2.60
C LYS A 93 4.66 23.69 -2.46
N PRO A 94 5.16 23.11 -3.55
CA PRO A 94 5.66 21.73 -3.55
C PRO A 94 6.89 21.55 -2.63
N GLU A 95 7.66 22.61 -2.36
CA GLU A 95 8.78 22.58 -1.43
C GLU A 95 8.35 22.23 0.01
N GLU A 96 7.17 22.70 0.46
CA GLU A 96 6.64 22.35 1.79
C GLU A 96 6.37 20.84 1.92
N LEU A 97 5.94 20.20 0.84
CA LEU A 97 5.77 18.73 0.80
C LEU A 97 7.10 18.00 0.94
N PHE A 98 8.13 18.47 0.22
CA PHE A 98 9.48 17.90 0.36
C PHE A 98 9.99 18.03 1.80
N GLU A 99 9.87 19.20 2.40
CA GLU A 99 10.31 19.48 3.78
C GLU A 99 9.60 18.55 4.78
N ALA A 100 8.27 18.37 4.63
CA ALA A 100 7.49 17.50 5.49
C ALA A 100 7.93 16.04 5.39
N LEU A 101 8.10 15.52 4.15
CA LEU A 101 8.55 14.16 3.91
C LEU A 101 9.98 13.91 4.40
N TYR A 102 10.88 14.87 4.17
CA TYR A 102 12.26 14.79 4.64
C TYR A 102 12.36 14.81 6.16
N ALA A 103 11.65 15.73 6.81
CA ALA A 103 11.62 15.83 8.27
C ALA A 103 11.09 14.52 8.90
N TRP A 104 10.03 13.95 8.35
CA TRP A 104 9.53 12.67 8.81
C TRP A 104 10.54 11.54 8.58
N LYS A 105 11.16 11.46 7.40
CA LYS A 105 12.11 10.39 7.09
C LYS A 105 13.33 10.40 8.03
N VAL A 106 13.86 11.57 8.32
CA VAL A 106 15.07 11.74 9.14
C VAL A 106 14.78 11.69 10.64
N SER A 107 13.72 12.34 11.10
CA SER A 107 13.46 12.53 12.53
C SER A 107 12.17 11.86 13.03
N LYS A 108 11.38 11.23 12.13
CA LYS A 108 10.05 10.68 12.43
C LYS A 108 9.08 11.71 13.03
N LYS A 109 9.29 12.99 12.75
CA LYS A 109 8.42 14.09 13.21
C LYS A 109 7.55 14.58 12.07
N ASP A 110 6.27 14.77 12.39
CA ASP A 110 5.36 15.44 11.47
C ASP A 110 5.71 16.93 11.40
N ALA A 111 5.87 17.45 10.18
CA ALA A 111 6.14 18.85 9.91
C ALA A 111 5.33 19.32 8.71
N GLY A 112 4.67 20.45 8.84
CA GLY A 112 4.01 21.14 7.72
C GLY A 112 2.75 20.45 7.20
N VAL A 113 2.87 19.60 6.19
CA VAL A 113 1.74 18.91 5.54
C VAL A 113 1.37 17.65 6.32
N PRO A 114 0.16 17.53 6.87
CA PRO A 114 -0.28 16.31 7.53
C PRO A 114 -0.49 15.21 6.48
N LEU A 115 0.27 14.13 6.62
CA LEU A 115 0.18 12.95 5.74
C LEU A 115 -0.25 11.75 6.58
N PRO A 116 -1.16 10.90 6.08
CA PRO A 116 -1.47 9.62 6.72
C PRO A 116 -0.24 8.71 6.79
N ASP A 117 -0.19 7.84 7.79
CA ASP A 117 0.94 6.92 7.96
C ASP A 117 1.21 6.01 6.77
N PRO A 118 0.19 5.46 6.06
CA PRO A 118 0.42 4.69 4.83
C PRO A 118 1.14 5.49 3.74
N VAL A 119 0.84 6.79 3.63
CA VAL A 119 1.53 7.68 2.67
C VAL A 119 2.99 7.89 3.08
N LYS A 120 3.25 8.11 4.36
CA LYS A 120 4.61 8.23 4.88
C LYS A 120 5.42 6.97 4.63
N GLN A 121 4.82 5.80 4.85
CA GLN A 121 5.43 4.50 4.56
C GLN A 121 5.77 4.33 3.08
N PHE A 122 4.87 4.73 2.19
CA PHE A 122 5.11 4.72 0.73
C PHE A 122 6.36 5.54 0.33
N PHE A 123 6.65 6.63 1.04
CA PHE A 123 7.86 7.43 0.84
C PHE A 123 9.06 6.96 1.69
N ALA A 124 8.90 5.97 2.56
CA ALA A 124 9.99 5.48 3.42
C ALA A 124 11.17 4.94 2.62
N SER A 125 10.93 4.29 1.49
CA SER A 125 11.94 3.76 0.58
C SER A 125 12.57 4.81 -0.35
N ASP A 126 12.07 6.05 -0.36
CA ASP A 126 12.60 7.10 -1.26
C ASP A 126 13.93 7.68 -0.75
N GLU A 127 15.04 7.03 -1.09
CA GLU A 127 16.40 7.49 -0.74
C GLU A 127 16.75 8.85 -1.36
N SER A 128 16.05 9.26 -2.42
CA SER A 128 16.30 10.57 -3.02
C SER A 128 15.91 11.73 -2.11
N LEU A 129 14.97 11.54 -1.18
CA LEU A 129 14.64 12.53 -0.16
C LEU A 129 15.87 12.87 0.71
N VAL A 130 16.61 11.84 1.15
CA VAL A 130 17.82 12.02 1.97
C VAL A 130 18.94 12.64 1.13
N ARG A 131 19.14 12.20 -0.12
CA ARG A 131 20.16 12.80 -0.98
C ARG A 131 19.94 14.28 -1.23
N VAL A 132 18.71 14.69 -1.54
CA VAL A 132 18.38 16.10 -1.74
C VAL A 132 18.50 16.88 -0.43
N GLY A 133 18.03 16.33 0.71
CA GLY A 133 18.22 16.97 2.01
C GLY A 133 19.68 17.20 2.37
N ASN A 134 20.56 16.23 2.14
CA ASN A 134 22.00 16.37 2.36
C ASN A 134 22.62 17.40 1.40
N TYR A 135 22.18 17.45 0.15
CA TYR A 135 22.60 18.50 -0.79
C TYR A 135 22.21 19.90 -0.32
N LEU A 136 20.98 20.08 0.18
CA LEU A 136 20.52 21.36 0.72
C LEU A 136 21.30 21.75 1.98
N ALA A 137 21.58 20.82 2.89
CA ALA A 137 22.43 21.05 4.05
C ALA A 137 23.87 21.48 3.66
N GLY A 138 24.40 20.93 2.56
CA GLY A 138 25.67 21.37 1.97
C GLY A 138 25.61 22.82 1.51
N ILE A 139 24.56 23.22 0.80
CA ILE A 139 24.34 24.61 0.37
C ILE A 139 24.23 25.54 1.58
N ASP A 140 23.52 25.15 2.64
CA ASP A 140 23.42 25.93 3.88
C ASP A 140 24.81 26.18 4.51
N ALA A 141 25.66 25.15 4.53
CA ALA A 141 27.03 25.26 5.02
C ALA A 141 27.89 26.19 4.15
N GLU A 142 27.72 26.17 2.83
CA GLU A 142 28.37 27.09 1.91
C GLU A 142 27.90 28.52 2.10
N LEU A 143 26.57 28.76 2.22
CA LEU A 143 26.00 30.06 2.51
C LEU A 143 26.53 30.63 3.84
N ALA A 144 26.61 29.79 4.87
CA ALA A 144 27.19 30.18 6.16
C ALA A 144 28.69 30.57 6.03
N THR A 145 29.42 29.91 5.13
CA THR A 145 30.84 30.23 4.83
C THR A 145 30.96 31.54 4.05
N VAL A 146 30.12 31.76 3.06
CA VAL A 146 30.01 33.01 2.30
C VAL A 146 29.67 34.19 3.22
N ALA A 147 28.84 33.98 4.24
CA ALA A 147 28.47 34.98 5.21
C ALA A 147 29.62 35.40 6.14
N ARG A 148 30.56 34.47 6.44
CA ARG A 148 31.67 34.72 7.41
C ARG A 148 32.96 35.26 6.79
N GLY A 149 32.96 35.67 5.53
CA GLY A 149 34.15 36.10 4.81
C GLY A 149 34.91 37.26 5.47
N ARG A 150 36.18 37.44 5.07
CA ARG A 150 37.12 38.46 5.60
C ARG A 150 36.66 39.87 5.27
N THR A 151 37.21 40.86 5.97
CA THR A 151 36.99 42.32 5.79
C THR A 151 37.15 42.68 4.29
N GLY A 152 36.15 43.32 3.70
CA GLY A 152 36.09 43.67 2.28
C GLY A 152 35.28 42.69 1.44
N TRP A 153 35.20 41.41 1.82
CA TRP A 153 34.34 40.40 1.17
C TRP A 153 32.85 40.74 1.30
N GLU A 154 32.45 41.25 2.48
CA GLU A 154 31.08 41.61 2.78
C GLU A 154 30.43 42.58 1.80
N LYS A 155 31.24 43.46 1.20
CA LYS A 155 30.79 44.50 0.26
C LYS A 155 31.03 44.13 -1.22
N SER A 156 31.61 42.96 -1.51
CA SER A 156 31.97 42.56 -2.87
C SER A 156 30.72 42.14 -3.67
N ASP A 157 30.67 42.48 -4.94
CA ASP A 157 29.59 42.06 -5.83
C ASP A 157 29.67 40.54 -6.11
N LEU A 158 30.87 39.98 -6.05
CA LEU A 158 31.08 38.54 -6.18
C LEU A 158 30.38 37.78 -5.04
N ARG A 159 30.45 38.26 -3.80
CA ARG A 159 29.71 37.65 -2.68
C ARG A 159 28.23 37.63 -2.94
N LYS A 160 27.66 38.75 -3.40
CA LYS A 160 26.21 38.84 -3.67
C LYS A 160 25.80 37.92 -4.83
N GLN A 161 26.66 37.75 -5.80
CA GLN A 161 26.43 36.82 -6.91
C GLN A 161 26.45 35.38 -6.44
N VAL A 162 27.49 34.97 -5.70
CA VAL A 162 27.61 33.60 -5.17
C VAL A 162 26.44 33.28 -4.22
N GLN A 163 26.09 34.21 -3.36
CA GLN A 163 24.96 34.04 -2.44
C GLN A 163 23.64 33.79 -3.23
N ARG A 164 23.35 34.62 -4.24
CA ARG A 164 22.16 34.45 -5.08
C ARG A 164 22.17 33.10 -5.79
N GLU A 165 23.27 32.73 -6.40
CA GLU A 165 23.37 31.43 -7.10
C GLU A 165 23.12 30.24 -6.15
N LEU A 166 23.61 30.28 -4.91
CA LEU A 166 23.37 29.24 -3.92
C LEU A 166 21.91 29.20 -3.47
N GLU A 167 21.31 30.35 -3.19
CA GLU A 167 19.89 30.48 -2.82
C GLU A 167 18.96 30.01 -3.96
N GLU A 168 19.27 30.34 -5.21
CA GLU A 168 18.53 29.88 -6.39
C GLU A 168 18.64 28.36 -6.56
N ARG A 169 19.82 27.78 -6.38
CA ARG A 169 20.04 26.32 -6.42
C ARG A 169 19.29 25.59 -5.31
N GLN A 170 19.30 26.16 -4.11
CA GLN A 170 18.57 25.64 -2.95
C GLN A 170 17.07 25.60 -3.25
N ALA A 171 16.49 26.72 -3.66
CA ALA A 171 15.08 26.83 -3.98
C ALA A 171 14.66 25.89 -5.14
N ALA A 172 15.50 25.84 -6.19
CA ALA A 172 15.25 24.98 -7.34
C ALA A 172 15.23 23.49 -6.95
N ALA A 173 16.21 23.03 -6.16
CA ALA A 173 16.32 21.64 -5.75
C ALA A 173 15.15 21.21 -4.83
N ALA A 174 14.77 22.04 -3.85
CA ALA A 174 13.64 21.79 -2.99
C ALA A 174 12.32 21.74 -3.77
N SER A 175 12.09 22.69 -4.67
CA SER A 175 10.89 22.76 -5.47
C SER A 175 10.81 21.60 -6.50
N GLU A 176 11.91 21.21 -7.12
CA GLU A 176 11.94 20.06 -8.04
C GLU A 176 11.62 18.75 -7.33
N LYS A 177 12.25 18.52 -6.16
CA LYS A 177 11.94 17.33 -5.37
C LYS A 177 10.51 17.33 -4.86
N GLY A 178 10.01 18.48 -4.44
CA GLY A 178 8.61 18.65 -4.05
C GLY A 178 7.64 18.31 -5.17
N ARG A 179 7.89 18.81 -6.39
CA ARG A 179 7.07 18.47 -7.57
C ARG A 179 7.13 16.98 -7.93
N SER A 180 8.30 16.37 -7.85
CA SER A 180 8.46 14.94 -8.06
C SER A 180 7.69 14.13 -7.01
N SER A 181 7.74 14.52 -5.74
CA SER A 181 6.97 13.91 -4.66
C SER A 181 5.47 14.10 -4.85
N LEU A 182 5.04 15.29 -5.28
CA LEU A 182 3.64 15.60 -5.58
C LEU A 182 3.10 14.73 -6.74
N ALA A 183 3.89 14.51 -7.78
CA ALA A 183 3.51 13.61 -8.87
C ALA A 183 3.30 12.17 -8.38
N ARG A 184 4.15 11.68 -7.47
CA ARG A 184 3.97 10.36 -6.83
C ARG A 184 2.74 10.30 -5.93
N LEU A 185 2.43 11.36 -5.17
CA LEU A 185 1.19 11.45 -4.39
C LEU A 185 -0.05 11.38 -5.29
N ARG A 186 -0.05 12.08 -6.42
CA ARG A 186 -1.15 12.02 -7.39
C ARG A 186 -1.34 10.61 -7.94
N SER A 187 -0.24 9.95 -8.32
CA SER A 187 -0.31 8.56 -8.79
C SER A 187 -0.86 7.63 -7.72
N MET A 188 -0.44 7.77 -6.47
CA MET A 188 -0.98 6.99 -5.36
C MET A 188 -2.48 7.25 -5.15
N HIS A 189 -2.91 8.51 -5.23
CA HIS A 189 -4.32 8.90 -5.11
C HIS A 189 -5.18 8.31 -6.24
N GLU A 190 -4.72 8.38 -7.49
CA GLU A 190 -5.41 7.80 -8.65
C GLU A 190 -5.57 6.28 -8.50
N VAL A 191 -4.52 5.58 -8.05
CA VAL A 191 -4.57 4.13 -7.80
C VAL A 191 -5.56 3.81 -6.68
N LEU A 192 -5.53 4.57 -5.58
CA LEU A 192 -6.45 4.36 -4.46
C LEU A 192 -7.91 4.62 -4.84
N LEU A 193 -8.18 5.65 -5.64
CA LEU A 193 -9.52 5.91 -6.20
C LEU A 193 -10.00 4.75 -7.06
N ALA A 194 -9.13 4.18 -7.90
CA ALA A 194 -9.46 3.01 -8.71
C ALA A 194 -9.78 1.79 -7.83
N HIS A 195 -9.02 1.57 -6.75
CA HIS A 195 -9.28 0.49 -5.80
C HIS A 195 -10.61 0.67 -5.06
N LEU A 196 -10.93 1.87 -4.61
CA LEU A 196 -12.22 2.18 -3.99
C LEU A 196 -13.38 1.98 -4.98
N GLY A 197 -13.20 2.38 -6.24
CA GLY A 197 -14.17 2.13 -7.31
C GLY A 197 -14.37 0.63 -7.58
N ASN A 198 -13.31 -0.16 -7.61
CA ASN A 198 -13.39 -1.61 -7.74
C ASN A 198 -14.09 -2.26 -6.55
N ALA A 199 -13.82 -1.77 -5.32
CA ALA A 199 -14.50 -2.26 -4.12
C ALA A 199 -16.02 -2.06 -4.20
N GLU A 200 -16.48 -0.90 -4.64
CA GLU A 200 -17.91 -0.64 -4.85
C GLU A 200 -18.52 -1.56 -5.92
N LEU A 201 -17.79 -1.78 -7.02
CA LEU A 201 -18.23 -2.70 -8.07
C LEU A 201 -18.36 -4.13 -7.54
N TYR A 202 -17.34 -4.65 -6.85
CA TYR A 202 -17.38 -5.99 -6.26
C TYR A 202 -18.53 -6.15 -5.26
N LYS A 203 -18.83 -5.10 -4.49
CA LYS A 203 -19.95 -5.10 -3.56
C LYS A 203 -21.28 -5.26 -4.28
N ILE A 204 -21.51 -4.52 -5.38
CA ILE A 204 -22.71 -4.64 -6.21
C ILE A 204 -22.83 -6.04 -6.82
N GLU A 205 -21.71 -6.59 -7.32
CA GLU A 205 -21.69 -7.94 -7.91
C GLU A 205 -21.98 -9.02 -6.87
N MET A 206 -21.42 -8.92 -5.65
CA MET A 206 -21.68 -9.88 -4.57
C MET A 206 -23.14 -9.83 -4.12
N ILE A 207 -23.71 -8.65 -3.92
CA ILE A 207 -25.14 -8.48 -3.56
C ILE A 207 -26.04 -9.06 -4.66
N THR A 208 -25.70 -8.82 -5.91
CA THR A 208 -26.48 -9.32 -7.05
C THR A 208 -26.40 -10.84 -7.14
N ALA A 209 -25.22 -11.42 -6.94
CA ALA A 209 -25.01 -12.87 -6.95
C ALA A 209 -25.77 -13.55 -5.79
N GLU A 210 -25.68 -12.98 -4.60
CA GLU A 210 -26.40 -13.44 -3.41
C GLU A 210 -27.93 -13.42 -3.64
N LYS A 211 -28.45 -12.30 -4.16
CA LYS A 211 -29.87 -12.18 -4.53
C LYS A 211 -30.29 -13.27 -5.52
N ASN A 212 -29.49 -13.53 -6.56
CA ASN A 212 -29.81 -14.56 -7.55
C ASN A 212 -29.91 -15.97 -6.92
N ILE A 213 -29.08 -16.24 -5.89
CA ILE A 213 -29.17 -17.50 -5.13
C ILE A 213 -30.46 -17.56 -4.34
N TYR A 214 -30.85 -16.50 -3.64
CA TYR A 214 -32.12 -16.47 -2.92
C TYR A 214 -33.34 -16.59 -3.85
N ASP A 215 -33.31 -15.93 -5.00
CA ASP A 215 -34.37 -16.04 -6.00
C ASP A 215 -34.48 -17.47 -6.58
N ALA A 216 -33.34 -18.12 -6.84
CA ALA A 216 -33.32 -19.51 -7.28
C ALA A 216 -33.80 -20.48 -6.17
N ALA A 217 -33.43 -20.21 -4.91
CA ALA A 217 -33.93 -20.99 -3.76
C ALA A 217 -35.42 -20.87 -3.63
N PHE A 218 -35.97 -19.68 -3.70
CA PHE A 218 -37.38 -19.40 -3.62
C PHE A 218 -38.17 -20.12 -4.73
N GLN A 219 -37.60 -20.25 -5.91
CA GLN A 219 -38.18 -20.93 -7.07
C GLN A 219 -37.94 -22.46 -7.05
N GLY A 220 -37.34 -23.00 -5.99
CA GLY A 220 -37.03 -24.44 -5.88
C GLY A 220 -36.00 -24.95 -6.89
N ARG A 221 -35.17 -24.09 -7.45
CA ARG A 221 -34.17 -24.39 -8.48
C ARG A 221 -32.74 -24.57 -7.93
N LEU A 222 -32.55 -24.55 -6.61
CA LEU A 222 -31.24 -24.83 -6.01
C LEU A 222 -30.99 -26.34 -5.99
N ALA A 223 -29.81 -26.75 -6.43
CA ALA A 223 -29.30 -28.09 -6.14
C ALA A 223 -28.98 -28.20 -4.63
N GLU A 224 -29.03 -29.42 -4.10
CA GLU A 224 -28.62 -29.67 -2.72
C GLU A 224 -27.24 -29.07 -2.43
N LYS A 225 -27.11 -28.42 -1.27
CA LYS A 225 -25.86 -27.83 -0.83
C LYS A 225 -24.78 -28.93 -0.81
N MET A 226 -23.72 -28.75 -1.58
CA MET A 226 -22.58 -29.64 -1.46
C MET A 226 -22.09 -29.59 -0.01
N THR A 227 -22.24 -30.69 0.72
CA THR A 227 -21.73 -30.78 2.09
C THR A 227 -20.24 -30.53 2.07
N ALA A 228 -19.84 -29.44 2.70
CA ALA A 228 -18.43 -29.08 2.84
C ALA A 228 -17.67 -30.25 3.48
N ARG A 229 -16.82 -30.89 2.70
CA ARG A 229 -15.93 -31.93 3.23
C ARG A 229 -14.83 -31.19 4.00
N LYS A 230 -14.71 -31.43 5.30
CA LYS A 230 -13.58 -30.97 6.07
C LYS A 230 -12.33 -31.63 5.45
N LEU A 231 -11.48 -30.83 4.81
CA LEU A 231 -10.24 -31.33 4.27
C LEU A 231 -9.25 -31.42 5.45
N ASP A 232 -8.72 -32.62 5.69
CA ASP A 232 -7.57 -32.75 6.56
C ASP A 232 -6.36 -32.08 5.87
N PRO A 233 -5.55 -31.32 6.60
CA PRO A 233 -4.37 -30.70 6.04
C PRO A 233 -3.44 -31.78 5.48
N ASN A 234 -2.97 -31.56 4.24
CA ASN A 234 -1.97 -32.43 3.63
C ASN A 234 -0.59 -32.01 4.15
N VAL A 235 -0.16 -32.63 5.24
CA VAL A 235 1.12 -32.34 5.89
C VAL A 235 2.20 -33.22 5.28
N PRO A 236 3.25 -32.66 4.65
CA PRO A 236 4.37 -33.42 4.14
C PRO A 236 5.11 -34.20 5.24
N GLU A 237 5.78 -35.30 4.88
CA GLU A 237 6.58 -36.07 5.81
C GLU A 237 7.69 -35.20 6.45
N GLY A 238 7.77 -35.20 7.77
CA GLY A 238 8.75 -34.40 8.53
C GLY A 238 8.27 -33.00 8.92
N TYR A 239 7.00 -32.66 8.63
CA TYR A 239 6.37 -31.43 9.05
C TYR A 239 5.20 -31.71 9.99
N ASP A 240 4.98 -30.81 10.94
CA ASP A 240 3.80 -30.83 11.81
C ASP A 240 2.82 -29.75 11.37
N PHE A 241 1.51 -30.01 11.46
CA PHE A 241 0.46 -29.02 11.21
C PHE A 241 0.13 -28.31 12.51
N TRP A 242 0.23 -26.98 12.47
CA TRP A 242 -0.20 -26.11 13.55
C TRP A 242 -1.36 -25.21 13.08
N PRO A 243 -2.54 -25.24 13.73
CA PRO A 243 -3.63 -24.37 13.34
C PRO A 243 -3.27 -22.91 13.64
N PHE A 244 -3.46 -22.03 12.66
CA PHE A 244 -3.25 -20.59 12.82
C PHE A 244 -4.32 -20.00 13.77
N ASP A 245 -3.88 -19.30 14.81
CA ASP A 245 -4.73 -18.66 15.84
C ASP A 245 -4.41 -17.15 15.97
N GLY A 246 -3.94 -16.54 14.91
CA GLY A 246 -3.63 -15.10 14.83
C GLY A 246 -2.17 -14.74 15.05
N GLU A 247 -1.32 -15.68 15.44
CA GLU A 247 0.11 -15.47 15.60
C GLU A 247 0.87 -15.66 14.28
N TYR A 248 1.95 -14.89 14.13
CA TYR A 248 2.85 -15.00 12.99
C TYR A 248 4.28 -15.28 13.45
N TRP A 249 4.86 -16.37 12.95
CA TRP A 249 6.24 -16.75 13.22
C TRP A 249 7.10 -16.56 11.97
N ILE A 250 8.29 -15.99 12.12
CA ILE A 250 9.17 -15.66 10.99
C ILE A 250 9.54 -16.89 10.14
N ASP A 251 9.73 -18.03 10.75
CA ASP A 251 10.07 -19.29 10.09
C ASP A 251 8.88 -19.91 9.34
N GLU A 252 7.66 -19.58 9.70
CA GLU A 252 6.43 -20.03 9.03
C GLU A 252 6.01 -19.14 7.85
N LEU A 253 6.50 -17.93 7.77
CA LEU A 253 6.16 -17.01 6.68
C LEU A 253 6.47 -17.63 5.32
N GLY A 254 5.46 -17.70 4.44
CA GLY A 254 5.53 -18.31 3.12
C GLY A 254 5.23 -19.82 3.10
N TRP A 255 4.90 -20.42 4.26
CA TRP A 255 4.54 -21.83 4.40
C TRP A 255 3.10 -22.05 4.87
N TYR A 256 2.29 -20.99 4.94
CA TYR A 256 0.90 -21.13 5.31
C TYR A 256 0.15 -21.99 4.30
N GLU A 257 -0.73 -22.83 4.81
CA GLU A 257 -1.74 -23.53 4.01
C GLU A 257 -3.12 -23.04 4.40
N VAL A 258 -3.91 -22.63 3.42
CA VAL A 258 -5.28 -22.16 3.63
C VAL A 258 -6.24 -23.16 3.01
N ASN A 259 -7.00 -23.84 3.84
CA ASN A 259 -8.10 -24.68 3.38
C ASN A 259 -9.33 -23.81 3.14
N THR A 260 -9.72 -23.67 1.89
CA THR A 260 -10.92 -22.92 1.52
C THR A 260 -11.93 -23.84 0.83
N ILE A 261 -13.19 -23.63 1.17
CA ILE A 261 -14.31 -24.40 0.62
C ILE A 261 -15.03 -23.50 -0.40
N ASN A 262 -15.28 -24.05 -1.57
CA ASN A 262 -16.15 -23.39 -2.53
C ASN A 262 -17.61 -23.57 -2.09
N GLU A 263 -18.29 -22.45 -1.79
CA GLU A 263 -19.70 -22.43 -1.35
C GLU A 263 -20.69 -22.18 -2.48
N CYS A 264 -20.20 -22.14 -3.73
CA CYS A 264 -21.04 -21.91 -4.89
C CYS A 264 -22.08 -23.03 -5.04
N LEU A 265 -23.34 -22.63 -5.14
CA LEU A 265 -24.45 -23.53 -5.38
C LEU A 265 -24.70 -23.67 -6.88
N ALA A 266 -24.90 -24.89 -7.32
CA ALA A 266 -25.33 -25.11 -8.68
C ALA A 266 -26.80 -24.67 -8.83
N ILE A 267 -27.05 -23.67 -9.67
CA ILE A 267 -28.42 -23.26 -10.03
C ILE A 267 -28.83 -24.13 -11.20
N GLN A 268 -29.89 -24.92 -11.03
CA GLN A 268 -30.50 -25.68 -12.13
C GLN A 268 -31.10 -24.70 -13.14
N LYS A 269 -30.78 -24.89 -14.43
CA LYS A 269 -31.29 -24.08 -15.54
C LYS A 269 -32.78 -24.33 -15.82
#